data_5736af1e6f2c8ba9937b29aa42338bc7
#
_entry.id   5736af1e6f2c8ba9937b29aa42338bc7
#
_cell.length_a   1.000
_cell.length_b   1.000
_cell.length_c   1.000
_cell.angle_alpha   90.00
_cell.angle_beta   90.00
_cell.angle_gamma   90.00
#
_symmetry.space_group_name_H-M   'P 1'
#
loop_
_entity.id
_entity.type
_entity.pdbx_description
1 polymer ?
#
loop_
_entity_poly.entity_id
_entity_poly.type
_entity_poly.pdbx_seq_one_letter_code
_entity_poly.pdbx_strand_id
1 'polypeptide(L)'
;MDLISLSDISEAQAILKDVLVETPTVELKSDRWEGILPDIKGGAIKMELFQQAGSFKARGAYLGIYQIAKHEKSKGVIAASGGNHALAVAWAAKKAGVSAKIAMPEATDAMRVNGCRALGAEVILCTDIADAFSKMETYAATEGRTIMHPFEGRHMTLGSATCGAEFVMAHPEIDLFIV
;
A
#
# COMPACT_ATOMS: atom_id res chain seq x y z
N MET A 1 -15.19 9.14 -11.44
CA MET A 1 -14.64 8.15 -10.48
C MET A 1 -15.80 7.31 -10.01
N ASP A 2 -15.78 6.01 -10.32
CA ASP A 2 -16.87 5.13 -9.88
C ASP A 2 -16.87 5.04 -8.36
N LEU A 3 -18.04 5.22 -7.77
CA LEU A 3 -18.21 5.12 -6.31
C LEU A 3 -17.84 3.69 -5.86
N ILE A 4 -17.10 3.59 -4.77
CA ILE A 4 -16.80 2.32 -4.12
C ILE A 4 -17.98 1.97 -3.21
N SER A 5 -18.55 0.79 -3.42
CA SER A 5 -19.62 0.24 -2.59
C SER A 5 -19.07 -0.62 -1.43
N LEU A 6 -19.91 -0.91 -0.45
CA LEU A 6 -19.57 -1.86 0.62
C LEU A 6 -19.33 -3.28 0.08
N SER A 7 -20.02 -3.65 -1.02
CA SER A 7 -19.79 -4.94 -1.70
C SER A 7 -18.38 -5.02 -2.28
N ASP A 8 -17.91 -3.95 -2.95
CA ASP A 8 -16.54 -3.88 -3.48
C ASP A 8 -15.48 -4.05 -2.37
N ILE A 9 -15.73 -3.43 -1.20
CA ILE A 9 -14.83 -3.56 -0.05
C ILE A 9 -14.82 -5.00 0.47
N SER A 10 -15.99 -5.64 0.58
CA SER A 10 -16.10 -7.02 1.04
C SER A 10 -15.42 -8.01 0.08
N GLU A 11 -15.55 -7.80 -1.23
CA GLU A 11 -14.84 -8.59 -2.24
C GLU A 11 -13.33 -8.42 -2.14
N ALA A 12 -12.87 -7.17 -1.95
CA ALA A 12 -11.45 -6.89 -1.74
C ALA A 12 -10.93 -7.55 -0.45
N GLN A 13 -11.68 -7.52 0.65
CA GLN A 13 -11.33 -8.22 1.89
C GLN A 13 -11.21 -9.73 1.68
N ALA A 14 -12.13 -10.33 0.91
CA ALA A 14 -12.07 -11.77 0.59
C ALA A 14 -10.80 -12.15 -0.18
N ILE A 15 -10.36 -11.32 -1.14
CA ILE A 15 -9.10 -11.51 -1.88
C ILE A 15 -7.88 -11.40 -0.96
N LEU A 16 -7.93 -10.48 0.00
CA LEU A 16 -6.79 -10.14 0.86
C LEU A 16 -6.65 -11.04 2.08
N LYS A 17 -7.71 -11.74 2.50
CA LYS A 17 -7.81 -12.50 3.75
C LYS A 17 -6.65 -13.48 4.00
N ASP A 18 -6.24 -14.23 2.97
CA ASP A 18 -5.21 -15.27 3.10
C ASP A 18 -3.78 -14.75 2.81
N VAL A 19 -3.65 -13.46 2.55
CA VAL A 19 -2.40 -12.84 2.10
C VAL A 19 -1.89 -11.80 3.08
N LEU A 20 -2.80 -11.10 3.71
CA LEU A 20 -2.49 -10.04 4.67
C LEU A 20 -2.56 -10.53 6.12
N VAL A 21 -1.96 -9.74 6.99
CA VAL A 21 -2.11 -9.89 8.43
C VAL A 21 -3.36 -9.13 8.88
N GLU A 22 -4.21 -9.75 9.69
CA GLU A 22 -5.23 -9.03 10.43
C GLU A 22 -4.53 -8.26 11.57
N THR A 23 -4.24 -6.99 11.30
CA THR A 23 -3.47 -6.17 12.23
C THR A 23 -4.32 -5.79 13.44
N PRO A 24 -3.75 -5.78 14.66
CA PRO A 24 -4.51 -5.41 15.84
C PRO A 24 -4.92 -3.94 15.82
N THR A 25 -6.06 -3.65 16.44
CA THR A 25 -6.47 -2.30 16.82
C THR A 25 -6.26 -2.18 18.32
N VAL A 26 -5.54 -1.14 18.75
CA VAL A 26 -5.16 -0.91 20.14
C VAL A 26 -5.85 0.33 20.67
N GLU A 27 -6.60 0.18 21.75
CA GLU A 27 -7.20 1.31 22.44
C GLU A 27 -6.15 2.18 23.13
N LEU A 28 -6.32 3.48 23.01
CA LEU A 28 -5.51 4.48 23.68
C LEU A 28 -6.24 4.92 24.95
N LYS A 29 -5.62 4.74 26.10
CA LYS A 29 -6.18 5.15 27.38
C LYS A 29 -6.25 6.68 27.49
N SER A 30 -7.37 7.19 28.02
CA SER A 30 -7.70 8.61 28.09
C SER A 30 -6.71 9.45 28.91
N ASP A 31 -6.12 8.88 29.96
CA ASP A 31 -5.19 9.57 30.87
C ASP A 31 -3.98 10.21 30.18
N ARG A 32 -3.58 9.70 29.03
CA ARG A 32 -2.49 10.28 28.22
C ARG A 32 -2.92 11.48 27.36
N TRP A 33 -4.21 11.65 27.12
CA TRP A 33 -4.75 12.65 26.17
C TRP A 33 -5.41 13.84 26.84
N GLU A 34 -5.81 13.72 28.12
CA GLU A 34 -6.53 14.77 28.88
C GLU A 34 -5.79 16.10 28.89
N GLY A 35 -4.44 16.10 28.86
CA GLY A 35 -3.64 17.32 28.80
C GLY A 35 -3.38 17.88 27.39
N ILE A 36 -3.63 17.07 26.33
CA ILE A 36 -3.32 17.44 24.94
C ILE A 36 -4.60 17.69 24.15
N LEU A 37 -5.61 16.85 24.36
CA LEU A 37 -6.88 16.87 23.63
C LEU A 37 -8.03 16.64 24.63
N PRO A 38 -8.41 17.66 25.42
CA PRO A 38 -9.32 17.51 26.54
C PRO A 38 -10.75 17.05 26.17
N ASP A 39 -11.16 17.25 24.92
CA ASP A 39 -12.48 16.85 24.42
C ASP A 39 -12.54 15.44 23.85
N ILE A 40 -11.38 14.73 23.77
CA ILE A 40 -11.33 13.37 23.26
C ILE A 40 -11.63 12.37 24.39
N LYS A 41 -12.74 11.66 24.25
CA LYS A 41 -13.19 10.65 25.23
C LYS A 41 -12.43 9.32 25.13
N GLY A 42 -11.80 9.04 24.01
CA GLY A 42 -11.02 7.84 23.74
C GLY A 42 -10.42 7.86 22.35
N GLY A 43 -9.54 6.91 22.08
CA GLY A 43 -8.94 6.75 20.77
C GLY A 43 -8.52 5.32 20.54
N ALA A 44 -8.28 4.97 19.29
CA ALA A 44 -7.72 3.69 18.91
C ALA A 44 -6.73 3.84 17.76
N ILE A 45 -5.75 2.96 17.70
CA ILE A 45 -4.75 2.90 16.61
C ILE A 45 -4.84 1.56 15.92
N LYS A 46 -5.07 1.56 14.61
CA LYS A 46 -4.93 0.39 13.75
C LYS A 46 -3.45 0.21 13.40
N MET A 47 -2.86 -0.86 13.88
CA MET A 47 -1.41 -1.08 13.87
C MET A 47 -0.89 -1.61 12.52
N GLU A 48 -1.12 -0.89 11.43
CA GLU A 48 -0.68 -1.27 10.08
C GLU A 48 0.85 -1.33 9.90
N LEU A 49 1.63 -0.91 10.88
CA LEU A 49 3.08 -1.17 10.92
C LEU A 49 3.40 -2.68 11.01
N PHE A 50 2.48 -3.50 11.50
CA PHE A 50 2.61 -4.96 11.52
C PHE A 50 2.12 -5.65 10.24
N GLN A 51 1.59 -4.87 9.29
CA GLN A 51 1.16 -5.39 8.01
C GLN A 51 2.37 -5.85 7.17
N GLN A 52 2.11 -6.69 6.18
CA GLN A 52 3.10 -7.05 5.16
C GLN A 52 3.74 -5.79 4.57
N ALA A 53 5.03 -5.82 4.34
CA ALA A 53 5.82 -4.64 3.93
C ALA A 53 5.75 -3.42 4.89
N GLY A 54 5.29 -3.61 6.14
CA GLY A 54 5.33 -2.61 7.21
C GLY A 54 4.33 -1.45 7.06
N SER A 55 3.28 -1.58 6.24
CA SER A 55 2.28 -0.53 6.10
C SER A 55 1.01 -0.99 5.36
N PHE A 56 -0.06 -0.22 5.49
CA PHE A 56 -1.34 -0.44 4.77
C PHE A 56 -1.20 -0.45 3.24
N LYS A 57 -0.10 0.08 2.68
CA LYS A 57 0.14 0.09 1.23
C LYS A 57 0.18 -1.31 0.62
N ALA A 58 0.51 -2.34 1.39
CA ALA A 58 0.47 -3.73 0.95
C ALA A 58 -0.91 -4.17 0.44
N ARG A 59 -1.99 -3.62 1.01
CA ARG A 59 -3.38 -3.91 0.66
C ARG A 59 -3.68 -3.54 -0.79
N GLY A 60 -3.48 -2.28 -1.15
CA GLY A 60 -3.70 -1.78 -2.51
C GLY A 60 -2.70 -2.35 -3.52
N ALA A 61 -1.43 -2.50 -3.15
CA ALA A 61 -0.42 -3.06 -4.04
C ALA A 61 -0.75 -4.51 -4.43
N TYR A 62 -1.18 -5.33 -3.48
CA TYR A 62 -1.56 -6.71 -3.78
C TYR A 62 -2.83 -6.80 -4.62
N LEU A 63 -3.87 -6.02 -4.29
CA LEU A 63 -5.10 -5.97 -5.09
C LEU A 63 -4.82 -5.57 -6.54
N GLY A 64 -3.99 -4.55 -6.74
CA GLY A 64 -3.63 -4.10 -8.09
C GLY A 64 -2.95 -5.22 -8.90
N ILE A 65 -1.96 -5.90 -8.32
CA ILE A 65 -1.25 -7.00 -9.00
C ILE A 65 -2.16 -8.23 -9.19
N TYR A 66 -3.04 -8.51 -8.25
CA TYR A 66 -4.02 -9.58 -8.36
C TYR A 66 -4.96 -9.38 -9.55
N GLN A 67 -5.41 -8.15 -9.80
CA GLN A 67 -6.35 -7.78 -10.86
C GLN A 67 -5.71 -7.70 -12.25
N ILE A 68 -4.38 -7.66 -12.36
CA ILE A 68 -3.70 -7.63 -13.66
C ILE A 68 -4.04 -8.90 -14.46
N ALA A 69 -4.40 -8.73 -15.71
CA ALA A 69 -4.65 -9.84 -16.62
C ALA A 69 -3.42 -10.75 -16.76
N LYS A 70 -3.65 -12.06 -16.90
CA LYS A 70 -2.55 -13.06 -16.90
C LYS A 70 -1.45 -12.77 -17.93
N HIS A 71 -1.82 -12.26 -19.12
CA HIS A 71 -0.88 -11.94 -20.19
C HIS A 71 -0.06 -10.67 -19.88
N GLU A 72 -0.59 -9.76 -19.07
CA GLU A 72 0.12 -8.53 -18.63
C GLU A 72 1.09 -8.84 -17.48
N LYS A 73 0.77 -9.83 -16.63
CA LYS A 73 1.67 -10.28 -15.54
C LYS A 73 3.05 -10.71 -16.05
N SER A 74 3.12 -11.27 -17.26
CA SER A 74 4.39 -11.68 -17.87
C SER A 74 5.32 -10.49 -18.17
N LYS A 75 4.77 -9.31 -18.40
CA LYS A 75 5.53 -8.07 -18.63
C LYS A 75 6.02 -7.44 -17.32
N GLY A 76 5.38 -7.76 -16.21
CA GLY A 76 5.72 -7.25 -14.89
C GLY A 76 5.08 -5.91 -14.57
N VAL A 77 5.42 -5.39 -13.40
CA VAL A 77 4.93 -4.12 -12.89
C VAL A 77 6.06 -3.12 -12.70
N ILE A 78 5.69 -1.83 -12.60
CA ILE A 78 6.61 -0.76 -12.27
C ILE A 78 5.94 0.27 -11.34
N ALA A 79 6.71 0.81 -10.40
CA ALA A 79 6.27 1.88 -9.51
C ALA A 79 7.35 2.94 -9.34
N ALA A 80 6.93 4.18 -9.04
CA ALA A 80 7.81 5.27 -8.62
C ALA A 80 7.55 5.57 -7.13
N SER A 81 8.51 5.30 -6.27
CA SER A 81 8.41 5.60 -4.83
C SER A 81 9.73 5.35 -4.10
N GLY A 82 10.10 6.24 -3.18
CA GLY A 82 11.15 6.01 -2.18
C GLY A 82 10.61 5.60 -0.80
N GLY A 83 9.33 5.27 -0.68
CA GLY A 83 8.64 5.03 0.59
C GLY A 83 8.00 3.65 0.74
N ASN A 84 6.96 3.60 1.56
CA ASN A 84 6.22 2.37 1.88
C ASN A 84 5.58 1.71 0.65
N HIS A 85 5.20 2.51 -0.36
CA HIS A 85 4.64 1.96 -1.60
C HIS A 85 5.66 1.13 -2.38
N ALA A 86 6.92 1.55 -2.41
CA ALA A 86 8.01 0.79 -3.03
C ALA A 86 8.12 -0.63 -2.46
N LEU A 87 8.21 -0.74 -1.13
CA LEU A 87 8.27 -2.02 -0.43
C LEU A 87 7.00 -2.85 -0.64
N ALA A 88 5.83 -2.20 -0.62
CA ALA A 88 4.55 -2.87 -0.83
C ALA A 88 4.42 -3.49 -2.23
N VAL A 89 4.81 -2.75 -3.28
CA VAL A 89 4.79 -3.27 -4.67
C VAL A 89 5.82 -4.39 -4.84
N ALA A 90 7.04 -4.23 -4.32
CA ALA A 90 8.06 -5.27 -4.38
C ALA A 90 7.60 -6.57 -3.68
N TRP A 91 7.01 -6.44 -2.49
CA TRP A 91 6.44 -7.58 -1.75
C TRP A 91 5.28 -8.24 -2.50
N ALA A 92 4.32 -7.46 -2.97
CA ALA A 92 3.15 -7.98 -3.67
C ALA A 92 3.54 -8.69 -4.99
N ALA A 93 4.49 -8.13 -5.71
CA ALA A 93 5.02 -8.73 -6.94
C ALA A 93 5.72 -10.07 -6.66
N LYS A 94 6.58 -10.14 -5.63
CA LYS A 94 7.21 -11.38 -5.18
C LYS A 94 6.16 -12.44 -4.82
N LYS A 95 5.14 -12.05 -4.05
CA LYS A 95 4.05 -12.95 -3.62
C LYS A 95 3.26 -13.50 -4.80
N ALA A 96 3.05 -12.70 -5.83
CA ALA A 96 2.30 -13.06 -7.04
C ALA A 96 3.17 -13.71 -8.14
N GLY A 97 4.47 -13.83 -7.95
CA GLY A 97 5.40 -14.34 -8.97
C GLY A 97 5.54 -13.41 -10.20
N VAL A 98 5.40 -12.09 -10.00
CA VAL A 98 5.47 -11.07 -11.04
C VAL A 98 6.76 -10.27 -10.89
N SER A 99 7.44 -9.94 -11.99
CA SER A 99 8.64 -9.10 -11.93
C SER A 99 8.27 -7.65 -11.59
N ALA A 100 9.07 -7.00 -10.74
CA ALA A 100 8.86 -5.61 -10.37
C ALA A 100 10.09 -4.76 -10.66
N LYS A 101 9.86 -3.56 -11.19
CA LYS A 101 10.83 -2.46 -11.24
C LYS A 101 10.37 -1.35 -10.30
N ILE A 102 11.29 -0.78 -9.53
CA ILE A 102 10.98 0.33 -8.63
C ILE A 102 11.94 1.47 -8.93
N ALA A 103 11.41 2.55 -9.48
CA ALA A 103 12.13 3.81 -9.66
C ALA A 103 12.05 4.61 -8.36
N MET A 104 13.20 4.99 -7.80
CA MET A 104 13.26 5.72 -6.54
C MET A 104 14.39 6.75 -6.54
N PRO A 105 14.21 7.88 -5.83
CA PRO A 105 15.25 8.88 -5.70
C PRO A 105 16.54 8.31 -5.09
N GLU A 106 17.70 8.78 -5.53
CA GLU A 106 19.01 8.41 -4.96
C GLU A 106 19.13 8.71 -3.47
N ALA A 107 18.44 9.77 -3.00
CA ALA A 107 18.37 10.12 -1.58
C ALA A 107 17.49 9.17 -0.75
N THR A 108 16.92 8.13 -1.34
CA THR A 108 16.12 7.13 -0.61
C THR A 108 17.01 6.37 0.37
N ASP A 109 16.47 6.17 1.59
CA ASP A 109 17.17 5.41 2.64
C ASP A 109 17.59 4.02 2.15
N ALA A 110 18.85 3.66 2.47
CA ALA A 110 19.46 2.41 2.02
C ALA A 110 18.71 1.16 2.48
N MET A 111 18.01 1.21 3.63
CA MET A 111 17.19 0.10 4.11
C MET A 111 16.03 -0.18 3.15
N ARG A 112 15.38 0.85 2.60
CA ARG A 112 14.28 0.72 1.64
C ARG A 112 14.77 0.21 0.29
N VAL A 113 15.90 0.75 -0.21
CA VAL A 113 16.56 0.26 -1.43
C VAL A 113 16.89 -1.23 -1.31
N ASN A 114 17.56 -1.61 -0.23
CA ASN A 114 17.96 -3.00 0.02
C ASN A 114 16.76 -3.90 0.28
N GLY A 115 15.73 -3.40 0.96
CA GLY A 115 14.47 -4.12 1.18
C GLY A 115 13.77 -4.48 -0.14
N CYS A 116 13.68 -3.54 -1.08
CA CYS A 116 13.10 -3.81 -2.40
C CYS A 116 13.93 -4.86 -3.18
N ARG A 117 15.27 -4.74 -3.14
CA ARG A 117 16.16 -5.72 -3.79
C ARG A 117 16.05 -7.12 -3.16
N ALA A 118 15.98 -7.21 -1.83
CA ALA A 118 15.79 -8.48 -1.12
C ALA A 118 14.44 -9.15 -1.44
N LEU A 119 13.43 -8.35 -1.81
CA LEU A 119 12.15 -8.82 -2.30
C LEU A 119 12.18 -9.22 -3.79
N GLY A 120 13.31 -9.07 -4.47
CA GLY A 120 13.51 -9.45 -5.87
C GLY A 120 13.13 -8.36 -6.87
N ALA A 121 12.89 -7.13 -6.43
CA ALA A 121 12.63 -6.03 -7.34
C ALA A 121 13.93 -5.45 -7.92
N GLU A 122 13.91 -5.09 -9.18
CA GLU A 122 14.93 -4.25 -9.81
C GLU A 122 14.76 -2.80 -9.34
N VAL A 123 15.76 -2.23 -8.71
CA VAL A 123 15.73 -0.85 -8.24
C VAL A 123 16.48 0.06 -9.21
N ILE A 124 15.78 1.08 -9.71
CA ILE A 124 16.30 2.11 -10.61
C ILE A 124 16.47 3.38 -9.79
N LEU A 125 17.71 3.79 -9.56
CA LEU A 125 17.99 5.04 -8.88
C LEU A 125 17.81 6.22 -9.83
N CYS A 126 17.20 7.28 -9.34
CA CYS A 126 16.77 8.47 -10.07
C CYS A 126 17.26 9.71 -9.33
N THR A 127 17.47 10.81 -10.05
CA THR A 127 17.95 12.05 -9.43
C THR A 127 17.00 12.58 -8.35
N ASP A 128 15.69 12.49 -8.62
CA ASP A 128 14.62 12.92 -7.73
C ASP A 128 13.32 12.15 -7.97
N ILE A 129 12.25 12.55 -7.33
CA ILE A 129 10.94 11.89 -7.47
C ILE A 129 10.30 12.18 -8.84
N ALA A 130 10.56 13.33 -9.45
CA ALA A 130 10.04 13.65 -10.79
C ALA A 130 10.70 12.77 -11.85
N ASP A 131 12.02 12.58 -11.78
CA ASP A 131 12.78 11.63 -12.63
C ASP A 131 12.28 10.19 -12.42
N ALA A 132 11.96 9.79 -11.16
CA ALA A 132 11.40 8.47 -10.88
C ALA A 132 10.05 8.25 -11.57
N PHE A 133 9.15 9.24 -11.56
CA PHE A 133 7.88 9.15 -12.28
C PHE A 133 8.10 9.12 -13.80
N SER A 134 8.98 9.96 -14.33
CA SER A 134 9.32 9.96 -15.77
C SER A 134 9.87 8.60 -16.23
N LYS A 135 10.78 8.00 -15.45
CA LYS A 135 11.30 6.66 -15.74
C LYS A 135 10.23 5.58 -15.62
N MET A 136 9.34 5.69 -14.65
CA MET A 136 8.20 4.77 -14.52
C MET A 136 7.34 4.77 -15.80
N GLU A 137 6.98 5.94 -16.31
CA GLU A 137 6.21 6.09 -17.55
C GLU A 137 6.98 5.54 -18.76
N THR A 138 8.28 5.85 -18.85
CA THR A 138 9.15 5.37 -19.92
C THR A 138 9.22 3.83 -19.96
N TYR A 139 9.48 3.19 -18.82
CA TYR A 139 9.53 1.73 -18.75
C TYR A 139 8.16 1.08 -18.94
N ALA A 140 7.09 1.72 -18.50
CA ALA A 140 5.73 1.25 -18.80
C ALA A 140 5.47 1.22 -20.30
N ALA A 141 5.84 2.29 -21.02
CA ALA A 141 5.65 2.40 -22.46
C ALA A 141 6.57 1.45 -23.26
N THR A 142 7.86 1.35 -22.90
CA THR A 142 8.86 0.59 -23.66
C THR A 142 8.85 -0.91 -23.37
N GLU A 143 8.57 -1.31 -22.13
CA GLU A 143 8.54 -2.73 -21.72
C GLU A 143 7.10 -3.27 -21.56
N GLY A 144 6.08 -2.40 -21.68
CA GLY A 144 4.68 -2.76 -21.50
C GLY A 144 4.34 -3.14 -20.06
N ARG A 145 5.07 -2.62 -19.05
CA ARG A 145 4.82 -2.89 -17.62
C ARG A 145 3.58 -2.18 -17.14
N THR A 146 2.84 -2.83 -16.27
CA THR A 146 1.70 -2.20 -15.61
C THR A 146 2.18 -1.25 -14.53
N ILE A 147 1.72 0.02 -14.59
CA ILE A 147 2.03 1.01 -13.56
C ILE A 147 1.26 0.71 -12.28
N MET A 148 1.98 0.62 -11.17
CA MET A 148 1.43 0.58 -9.83
C MET A 148 1.59 1.97 -9.20
N HIS A 149 0.57 2.84 -9.43
CA HIS A 149 0.62 4.22 -8.96
C HIS A 149 0.44 4.30 -7.44
N PRO A 150 1.21 5.14 -6.70
CA PRO A 150 1.17 5.17 -5.23
C PRO A 150 -0.12 5.74 -4.62
N PHE A 151 -0.89 6.51 -5.39
CA PHE A 151 -2.09 7.23 -4.92
C PHE A 151 -3.33 7.00 -5.79
N GLU A 152 -3.14 6.63 -7.05
CA GLU A 152 -4.23 6.51 -8.03
C GLU A 152 -4.58 5.05 -8.31
N GLY A 153 -5.80 4.88 -8.81
CA GLY A 153 -6.33 3.58 -9.19
C GLY A 153 -7.30 3.01 -8.16
N ARG A 154 -8.36 2.38 -8.67
CA ARG A 154 -9.41 1.76 -7.85
C ARG A 154 -8.85 0.77 -6.82
N HIS A 155 -7.82 0.02 -7.18
CA HIS A 155 -7.17 -0.95 -6.28
C HIS A 155 -6.54 -0.30 -5.04
N MET A 156 -5.93 0.91 -5.19
CA MET A 156 -5.34 1.62 -4.05
C MET A 156 -6.42 2.12 -3.10
N THR A 157 -7.50 2.67 -3.64
CA THR A 157 -8.64 3.13 -2.83
C THR A 157 -9.33 1.96 -2.13
N LEU A 158 -9.58 0.85 -2.84
CA LEU A 158 -10.17 -0.37 -2.25
C LEU A 158 -9.28 -0.96 -1.15
N GLY A 159 -7.97 -1.06 -1.39
CA GLY A 159 -7.03 -1.54 -0.38
C GLY A 159 -7.06 -0.69 0.89
N SER A 160 -7.05 0.63 0.76
CA SER A 160 -7.17 1.55 1.90
C SER A 160 -8.54 1.42 2.59
N ALA A 161 -9.62 1.28 1.81
CA ALA A 161 -10.97 1.11 2.33
C ALA A 161 -11.12 -0.18 3.15
N THR A 162 -10.41 -1.27 2.81
CA THR A 162 -10.44 -2.50 3.64
C THR A 162 -9.86 -2.25 5.02
N CYS A 163 -8.81 -1.43 5.14
CA CYS A 163 -8.24 -1.04 6.44
C CYS A 163 -9.24 -0.23 7.26
N GLY A 164 -9.88 0.77 6.62
CA GLY A 164 -10.93 1.58 7.26
C GLY A 164 -12.12 0.73 7.71
N ALA A 165 -12.57 -0.21 6.88
CA ALA A 165 -13.67 -1.11 7.23
C ALA A 165 -13.36 -1.97 8.46
N GLU A 166 -12.17 -2.59 8.52
CA GLU A 166 -11.73 -3.34 9.70
C GLU A 166 -11.72 -2.46 10.96
N PHE A 167 -11.29 -1.20 10.82
CA PHE A 167 -11.22 -0.27 11.94
C PHE A 167 -12.62 0.13 12.43
N VAL A 168 -13.54 0.48 11.51
CA VAL A 168 -14.93 0.82 11.87
C VAL A 168 -15.66 -0.37 12.48
N MET A 169 -15.41 -1.58 11.98
CA MET A 169 -16.02 -2.81 12.56
C MET A 169 -15.54 -3.07 13.98
N ALA A 170 -14.26 -2.78 14.28
CA ALA A 170 -13.70 -2.93 15.63
C ALA A 170 -14.18 -1.81 16.58
N HIS A 171 -14.41 -0.61 16.06
CA HIS A 171 -14.75 0.59 16.82
C HIS A 171 -15.87 1.38 16.14
N PRO A 172 -17.13 0.89 16.19
CA PRO A 172 -18.27 1.53 15.52
C PRO A 172 -18.64 2.91 16.12
N GLU A 173 -18.14 3.21 17.30
CA GLU A 173 -18.36 4.48 18.02
C GLU A 173 -17.43 5.62 17.55
N ILE A 174 -16.47 5.36 16.68
CA ILE A 174 -15.51 6.37 16.21
C ILE A 174 -16.22 7.39 15.32
N ASP A 175 -16.01 8.67 15.61
CA ASP A 175 -16.54 9.82 14.88
C ASP A 175 -15.48 10.59 14.08
N LEU A 176 -14.18 10.35 14.33
CA LEU A 176 -13.06 10.98 13.62
C LEU A 176 -11.96 9.98 13.28
N PHE A 177 -11.56 9.99 12.00
CA PHE A 177 -10.40 9.25 11.50
C PHE A 177 -9.26 10.21 11.15
N ILE A 178 -8.04 9.86 11.59
CA ILE A 178 -6.80 10.53 11.20
C ILE A 178 -5.95 9.51 10.43
N VAL A 179 -5.58 9.85 9.17
CA VAL A 179 -4.81 9.00 8.25
C VAL A 179 -3.53 9.69 7.80
#